data_638e4f17d3abcc4fc09ca853d89fd615
#
_entry.id   638e4f17d3abcc4fc09ca853d89fd615
#
_cell.length_a   1.000
_cell.length_b   1.000
_cell.length_c   1.000
_cell.angle_alpha   90.00
_cell.angle_beta   90.00
_cell.angle_gamma   90.00
#
_symmetry.space_group_name_H-M   'P 1'
#
loop_
_entity.id
_entity.type
_entity.pdbx_description
1 polymer ?
#
loop_
_entity_poly.entity_id
_entity_poly.type
_entity_poly.pdbx_seq_one_letter_code
_entity_poly.pdbx_strand_id
1 'polypeptide(L)'
;MFNTIQEVCKERAILKREYMGNLRLSGYVLSKYIVQGIICLIQATLLTTIFLNLLEHTAKGGAIWGSHPGMEIWLTMVLTIFASASMGLIVSSLVRNADRAMAFAPFVLIVQLLFSGVLFALGDGALVISKITVSRWSMECLGNTADLNALPYKEIETETGELMKIPAKPYEDFFVRTSEHLWHTWLILFLIMLICGVVSTIVLRNLKKDKR
;
A
#
# COMPACT_ATOMS: atom_id res chain seq x y z
N MET A 1 -5.40 6.49 -0.38
CA MET A 1 -5.21 7.02 -1.75
C MET A 1 -6.33 7.96 -2.17
N PHE A 2 -7.61 7.56 -2.21
CA PHE A 2 -8.71 8.43 -2.66
C PHE A 2 -8.81 9.77 -1.90
N ASN A 3 -8.61 9.76 -0.59
CA ASN A 3 -8.65 10.99 0.21
C ASN A 3 -7.55 11.98 -0.16
N THR A 4 -6.39 11.49 -0.60
CA THR A 4 -5.20 12.31 -0.88
C THR A 4 -5.07 12.75 -2.33
N ILE A 5 -5.79 12.08 -3.24
CA ILE A 5 -5.67 12.33 -4.68
C ILE A 5 -6.18 13.72 -5.10
N GLN A 6 -7.01 14.36 -4.27
CA GLN A 6 -7.53 15.71 -4.51
C GLN A 6 -6.89 16.80 -3.64
N GLU A 7 -6.11 16.42 -2.63
CA GLU A 7 -5.60 17.34 -1.61
C GLU A 7 -4.83 18.54 -2.18
N VAL A 8 -3.84 18.28 -3.02
CA VAL A 8 -3.00 19.32 -3.62
C VAL A 8 -3.74 20.03 -4.76
N CYS A 9 -4.53 19.30 -5.56
CA CYS A 9 -5.28 19.87 -6.68
C CYS A 9 -6.26 20.96 -6.22
N LYS A 10 -6.98 20.73 -5.13
CA LYS A 10 -7.95 21.70 -4.56
C LYS A 10 -7.27 22.98 -4.10
N GLU A 11 -6.10 22.87 -3.54
CA GLU A 11 -5.34 24.00 -3.01
C GLU A 11 -4.38 24.65 -4.01
N ARG A 12 -4.29 24.13 -5.24
CA ARG A 12 -3.28 24.53 -6.23
C ARG A 12 -3.23 26.03 -6.49
N ALA A 13 -4.37 26.71 -6.58
CA ALA A 13 -4.43 28.15 -6.82
C ALA A 13 -3.85 28.96 -5.63
N ILE A 14 -4.20 28.53 -4.41
CA ILE A 14 -3.70 29.13 -3.17
C ILE A 14 -2.21 28.85 -3.04
N LEU A 15 -1.80 27.61 -3.22
CA LEU A 15 -0.41 27.17 -3.15
C LEU A 15 0.49 27.94 -4.14
N LYS A 16 0.00 28.19 -5.36
CA LYS A 16 0.74 28.98 -6.35
C LYS A 16 0.98 30.41 -5.88
N ARG A 17 -0.03 31.05 -5.27
CA ARG A 17 0.07 32.40 -4.72
C ARG A 17 1.04 32.45 -3.53
N GLU A 18 0.93 31.51 -2.60
CA GLU A 18 1.79 31.43 -1.42
C GLU A 18 3.24 31.09 -1.79
N TYR A 19 3.43 30.25 -2.82
CA TYR A 19 4.77 29.94 -3.32
C TYR A 19 5.47 31.17 -3.94
N MET A 20 4.72 32.06 -4.57
CA MET A 20 5.27 33.36 -5.02
C MET A 20 5.58 34.25 -3.82
N GLY A 21 4.91 34.13 -2.70
CA GLY A 21 5.19 34.77 -1.41
C GLY A 21 6.29 34.11 -0.57
N ASN A 22 7.12 33.21 -1.19
CA ASN A 22 8.27 32.55 -0.58
C ASN A 22 7.95 31.35 0.36
N LEU A 23 6.80 30.67 0.17
CA LEU A 23 6.48 29.42 0.88
C LEU A 23 7.50 28.33 0.53
N ARG A 24 7.98 27.62 1.54
CA ARG A 24 8.82 26.41 1.37
C ARG A 24 7.93 25.22 1.03
N LEU A 25 8.00 24.72 -0.22
CA LEU A 25 7.19 23.58 -0.68
C LEU A 25 7.43 22.30 0.12
N SER A 26 8.65 22.08 0.61
CA SER A 26 8.94 20.93 1.49
C SER A 26 8.15 20.98 2.80
N GLY A 27 8.02 22.19 3.39
CA GLY A 27 7.20 22.39 4.58
C GLY A 27 5.72 22.12 4.32
N TYR A 28 5.21 22.57 3.17
CA TYR A 28 3.83 22.29 2.75
C TYR A 28 3.58 20.79 2.58
N VAL A 29 4.43 20.06 1.85
CA VAL A 29 4.30 18.61 1.67
C VAL A 29 4.40 17.90 3.00
N LEU A 30 5.34 18.30 3.87
CA LEU A 30 5.49 17.71 5.20
C LEU A 30 4.22 17.90 6.06
N SER A 31 3.59 19.08 6.02
CA SER A 31 2.33 19.30 6.75
C SER A 31 1.22 18.36 6.27
N LYS A 32 1.11 18.14 4.95
CA LYS A 32 0.16 17.15 4.39
C LYS A 32 0.47 15.73 4.85
N TYR A 33 1.76 15.36 4.91
CA TYR A 33 2.20 14.06 5.40
C TYR A 33 1.84 13.84 6.87
N ILE A 34 2.01 14.85 7.73
CA ILE A 34 1.68 14.75 9.16
C ILE A 34 0.17 14.53 9.34
N VAL A 35 -0.66 15.37 8.71
CA VAL A 35 -2.12 15.24 8.80
C VAL A 35 -2.57 13.89 8.25
N GLN A 36 -2.05 13.49 7.09
CA GLN A 36 -2.39 12.22 6.48
C GLN A 36 -1.92 11.03 7.33
N GLY A 37 -0.76 11.15 7.99
CA GLY A 37 -0.24 10.15 8.91
C GLY A 37 -1.20 9.88 10.07
N ILE A 38 -1.76 10.93 10.68
CA ILE A 38 -2.75 10.80 11.76
C ILE A 38 -4.02 10.07 11.25
N ILE A 39 -4.52 10.47 10.09
CA ILE A 39 -5.68 9.83 9.47
C ILE A 39 -5.40 8.35 9.17
N CYS A 40 -4.22 8.04 8.62
CA CYS A 40 -3.82 6.67 8.32
C CYS A 40 -3.71 5.80 9.57
N LEU A 41 -3.21 6.34 10.68
CA LEU A 41 -3.16 5.62 11.96
C LEU A 41 -4.57 5.27 12.46
N ILE A 42 -5.50 6.21 12.41
CA ILE A 42 -6.89 5.97 12.80
C ILE A 42 -7.53 4.91 11.91
N GLN A 43 -7.37 5.03 10.59
CA GLN A 43 -7.92 4.08 9.62
C GLN A 43 -7.32 2.68 9.79
N ALA A 44 -6.00 2.57 9.96
CA ALA A 44 -5.34 1.29 10.17
C ALA A 44 -5.80 0.62 11.47
N THR A 45 -5.93 1.39 12.55
CA THR A 45 -6.40 0.87 13.83
C THR A 45 -7.83 0.35 13.74
N LEU A 46 -8.74 1.12 13.14
CA LEU A 46 -10.13 0.70 12.94
C LEU A 46 -10.20 -0.58 12.07
N LEU A 47 -9.50 -0.57 10.92
CA LEU A 47 -9.53 -1.70 9.99
C LEU A 47 -8.96 -2.97 10.63
N THR A 48 -7.82 -2.86 11.32
CA THR A 48 -7.19 -4.01 11.98
C THR A 48 -8.06 -4.53 13.13
N THR A 49 -8.65 -3.65 13.93
CA THR A 49 -9.53 -4.05 15.02
C THR A 49 -10.76 -4.81 14.50
N ILE A 50 -11.41 -4.28 13.45
CA ILE A 50 -12.55 -4.96 12.81
C ILE A 50 -12.12 -6.32 12.25
N PHE A 51 -11.00 -6.37 11.55
CA PHE A 51 -10.47 -7.60 10.95
C PHE A 51 -10.18 -8.67 12.01
N LEU A 52 -9.49 -8.32 13.10
CA LEU A 52 -9.16 -9.25 14.17
C LEU A 52 -10.40 -9.74 14.95
N ASN A 53 -11.44 -8.90 15.09
CA ASN A 53 -12.68 -9.32 15.77
C ASN A 53 -13.59 -10.18 14.89
N LEU A 54 -13.57 -9.98 13.56
CA LEU A 54 -14.38 -10.78 12.63
C LEU A 54 -13.76 -12.14 12.30
N LEU A 55 -12.43 -12.22 12.30
CA LEU A 55 -11.69 -13.46 12.03
C LEU A 55 -11.24 -14.06 13.34
N GLU A 56 -12.04 -14.98 13.88
CA GLU A 56 -11.72 -15.76 15.07
C GLU A 56 -10.46 -16.62 14.94
N HIS A 57 -9.98 -16.84 13.71
CA HIS A 57 -8.80 -17.63 13.37
C HIS A 57 -7.71 -16.77 12.76
N THR A 58 -7.11 -15.93 13.56
CA THR A 58 -5.86 -15.26 13.18
C THR A 58 -4.70 -16.25 13.17
N ALA A 59 -3.69 -15.94 12.34
CA ALA A 59 -2.47 -16.73 12.20
C ALA A 59 -1.96 -17.31 13.54
N LYS A 60 -1.52 -18.54 13.53
CA LYS A 60 -1.02 -19.29 14.71
C LYS A 60 0.21 -18.65 15.41
N GLY A 61 0.49 -17.41 15.13
CA GLY A 61 1.57 -16.59 15.68
C GLY A 61 2.13 -15.65 14.61
N GLY A 62 2.80 -14.58 15.03
CA GLY A 62 3.51 -13.65 14.13
C GLY A 62 4.90 -14.16 13.72
N ALA A 63 5.50 -13.55 12.72
CA ALA A 63 6.86 -13.86 12.28
C ALA A 63 7.92 -13.23 13.20
N ILE A 64 7.62 -12.08 13.80
CA ILE A 64 8.50 -11.32 14.71
C ILE A 64 7.97 -11.40 16.14
N TRP A 65 6.70 -11.02 16.33
CA TRP A 65 6.04 -11.02 17.64
C TRP A 65 5.14 -12.26 17.82
N GLY A 66 5.74 -13.43 17.87
CA GLY A 66 5.09 -14.73 17.89
C GLY A 66 3.73 -14.83 18.58
N SER A 67 3.57 -14.22 19.77
CA SER A 67 2.30 -14.22 20.52
C SER A 67 1.31 -13.10 20.09
N HIS A 68 1.74 -12.11 19.29
CA HIS A 68 0.93 -10.94 18.94
C HIS A 68 0.91 -10.68 17.43
N PRO A 69 0.37 -11.56 16.59
CA PRO A 69 0.32 -11.38 15.14
C PRO A 69 -0.49 -10.13 14.73
N GLY A 70 -1.44 -9.72 15.58
CA GLY A 70 -2.23 -8.52 15.35
C GLY A 70 -1.41 -7.23 15.28
N MET A 71 -0.30 -7.14 16.00
CA MET A 71 0.60 -5.99 15.93
C MET A 71 1.34 -5.92 14.60
N GLU A 72 1.75 -7.06 14.04
CA GLU A 72 2.37 -7.13 12.72
C GLU A 72 1.40 -6.71 11.62
N ILE A 73 0.18 -7.21 11.69
CA ILE A 73 -0.90 -6.84 10.77
C ILE A 73 -1.18 -5.33 10.88
N TRP A 74 -1.28 -4.80 12.10
CA TRP A 74 -1.51 -3.39 12.34
C TRP A 74 -0.41 -2.51 11.74
N LEU A 75 0.86 -2.83 12.01
CA LEU A 75 1.98 -2.07 11.46
C LEU A 75 2.04 -2.14 9.93
N THR A 76 1.79 -3.32 9.36
CA THR A 76 1.70 -3.51 7.91
C THR A 76 0.58 -2.66 7.32
N MET A 77 -0.60 -2.62 7.95
CA MET A 77 -1.72 -1.78 7.52
C MET A 77 -1.40 -0.30 7.58
N VAL A 78 -0.76 0.17 8.66
CA VAL A 78 -0.31 1.57 8.78
C VAL A 78 0.61 1.94 7.61
N LEU A 79 1.65 1.15 7.37
CA LEU A 79 2.62 1.40 6.30
C LEU A 79 1.95 1.37 4.92
N THR A 80 1.09 0.40 4.67
CA THR A 80 0.36 0.24 3.40
C THR A 80 -0.57 1.42 3.11
N ILE A 81 -1.39 1.81 4.10
CA ILE A 81 -2.34 2.91 3.95
C ILE A 81 -1.58 4.21 3.71
N PHE A 82 -0.48 4.43 4.46
CA PHE A 82 0.32 5.64 4.33
C PHE A 82 1.09 5.68 2.99
N ALA A 83 1.71 4.57 2.56
CA ALA A 83 2.35 4.48 1.24
C ALA A 83 1.35 4.72 0.09
N SER A 84 0.15 4.13 0.17
CA SER A 84 -0.93 4.36 -0.80
C SER A 84 -1.43 5.82 -0.79
N ALA A 85 -1.51 6.46 0.38
CA ALA A 85 -1.85 7.86 0.51
C ALA A 85 -0.80 8.76 -0.14
N SER A 86 0.48 8.43 0.06
CA SER A 86 1.62 9.14 -0.54
C SER A 86 1.62 9.05 -2.06
N MET A 87 1.26 7.90 -2.64
CA MET A 87 1.04 7.79 -4.10
C MET A 87 -0.11 8.69 -4.58
N GLY A 88 -1.20 8.79 -3.81
CA GLY A 88 -2.29 9.70 -4.11
C GLY A 88 -1.84 11.16 -4.14
N LEU A 89 -0.92 11.57 -3.26
CA LEU A 89 -0.33 12.92 -3.27
C LEU A 89 0.51 13.20 -4.51
N ILE A 90 1.24 12.20 -5.05
CA ILE A 90 1.95 12.35 -6.33
C ILE A 90 0.95 12.65 -7.44
N VAL A 91 -0.10 11.84 -7.58
CA VAL A 91 -1.13 12.04 -8.61
C VAL A 91 -1.77 13.42 -8.47
N SER A 92 -2.09 13.82 -7.22
CA SER A 92 -2.62 15.15 -6.92
C SER A 92 -1.68 16.29 -7.32
N SER A 93 -0.37 16.08 -7.17
CA SER A 93 0.65 17.08 -7.55
C SER A 93 0.80 17.22 -9.06
N LEU A 94 0.63 16.13 -9.81
CA LEU A 94 0.76 16.08 -11.27
C LEU A 94 -0.44 16.69 -11.99
N VAL A 95 -1.64 16.45 -11.47
CA VAL A 95 -2.89 16.86 -12.13
C VAL A 95 -3.30 18.25 -11.69
N ARG A 96 -3.89 19.04 -12.61
CA ARG A 96 -4.29 20.42 -12.34
C ARG A 96 -5.67 20.57 -11.72
N ASN A 97 -6.59 19.65 -12.01
CA ASN A 97 -7.99 19.72 -11.62
C ASN A 97 -8.37 18.50 -10.77
N ALA A 98 -9.14 18.74 -9.69
CA ALA A 98 -9.60 17.70 -8.79
C ALA A 98 -10.43 16.61 -9.49
N ASP A 99 -11.28 16.99 -10.46
CA ASP A 99 -12.12 16.04 -11.21
C ASP A 99 -11.28 15.09 -12.07
N ARG A 100 -10.25 15.65 -12.73
CA ARG A 100 -9.30 14.81 -13.49
C ARG A 100 -8.49 13.91 -12.58
N ALA A 101 -8.08 14.38 -11.41
CA ALA A 101 -7.37 13.55 -10.43
C ALA A 101 -8.23 12.37 -9.99
N MET A 102 -9.53 12.60 -9.73
CA MET A 102 -10.46 11.53 -9.38
C MET A 102 -10.68 10.54 -10.52
N ALA A 103 -10.70 11.00 -11.77
CA ALA A 103 -10.80 10.11 -12.92
C ALA A 103 -9.59 9.17 -13.08
N PHE A 104 -8.39 9.59 -12.62
CA PHE A 104 -7.20 8.74 -12.60
C PHE A 104 -7.20 7.71 -11.45
N ALA A 105 -7.95 7.95 -10.38
CA ALA A 105 -7.96 7.08 -9.19
C ALA A 105 -8.29 5.61 -9.51
N PRO A 106 -9.35 5.28 -10.29
CA PRO A 106 -9.65 3.89 -10.65
C PRO A 106 -8.52 3.21 -11.44
N PHE A 107 -7.86 3.94 -12.34
CA PHE A 107 -6.76 3.36 -13.14
C PHE A 107 -5.57 2.98 -12.25
N VAL A 108 -5.18 3.86 -11.33
CA VAL A 108 -4.11 3.57 -10.37
C VAL A 108 -4.50 2.39 -9.49
N LEU A 109 -5.76 2.30 -9.07
CA LEU A 109 -6.26 1.20 -8.26
C LEU A 109 -6.24 -0.13 -9.03
N ILE A 110 -6.68 -0.15 -10.29
CA ILE A 110 -6.63 -1.34 -11.15
C ILE A 110 -5.20 -1.83 -11.31
N VAL A 111 -4.25 -0.93 -11.59
CA VAL A 111 -2.83 -1.27 -11.70
C VAL A 111 -2.31 -1.89 -10.39
N GLN A 112 -2.62 -1.28 -9.24
CA GLN A 112 -2.27 -1.81 -7.94
C GLN A 112 -2.83 -3.21 -7.70
N LEU A 113 -4.06 -3.46 -8.12
CA LEU A 113 -4.76 -4.72 -7.92
C LEU A 113 -4.22 -5.82 -8.85
N LEU A 114 -3.97 -5.51 -10.12
CA LEU A 114 -3.41 -6.45 -11.09
C LEU A 114 -2.00 -6.92 -10.69
N PHE A 115 -1.16 -5.99 -10.24
CA PHE A 115 0.23 -6.29 -9.88
C PHE A 115 0.41 -6.65 -8.39
N SER A 116 -0.67 -6.87 -7.64
CA SER A 116 -0.60 -7.32 -6.24
C SER A 116 -0.13 -8.76 -6.07
N GLY A 117 -0.24 -9.59 -7.12
CA GLY A 117 0.02 -11.04 -7.06
C GLY A 117 -1.12 -11.86 -6.43
N VAL A 118 -2.27 -11.22 -6.11
CA VAL A 118 -3.44 -11.91 -5.53
C VAL A 118 -4.28 -12.58 -6.60
N LEU A 119 -4.53 -11.87 -7.71
CA LEU A 119 -5.45 -12.30 -8.76
C LEU A 119 -4.81 -13.29 -9.73
N PHE A 120 -3.54 -13.10 -10.04
CA PHE A 120 -2.81 -13.89 -11.03
C PHE A 120 -1.40 -14.19 -10.54
N ALA A 121 -0.88 -15.37 -10.86
CA ALA A 121 0.55 -15.64 -10.77
C ALA A 121 1.30 -14.70 -11.74
N LEU A 122 2.22 -13.91 -11.20
CA LEU A 122 2.96 -12.92 -11.97
C LEU A 122 4.07 -13.60 -12.78
N GLY A 123 4.03 -13.49 -14.11
CA GLY A 123 5.15 -13.88 -14.96
C GLY A 123 6.35 -12.93 -14.83
N ASP A 124 7.53 -13.34 -15.32
CA ASP A 124 8.81 -12.65 -15.09
C ASP A 124 8.79 -11.15 -15.42
N GLY A 125 8.15 -10.75 -16.53
CA GLY A 125 8.01 -9.33 -16.89
C GLY A 125 7.09 -8.54 -15.95
N ALA A 126 6.02 -9.15 -15.48
CA ALA A 126 5.07 -8.55 -14.56
C ALA A 126 5.68 -8.40 -13.14
N LEU A 127 6.60 -9.30 -12.75
CA LEU A 127 7.33 -9.23 -11.49
C LEU A 127 8.15 -7.94 -11.36
N VAL A 128 8.77 -7.46 -12.44
CA VAL A 128 9.56 -6.23 -12.41
C VAL A 128 8.66 -5.02 -12.15
N ILE A 129 7.51 -4.95 -12.82
CA ILE A 129 6.53 -3.85 -12.65
C ILE A 129 5.88 -3.92 -11.27
N SER A 130 5.60 -5.12 -10.76
CA SER A 130 4.98 -5.31 -9.44
C SER A 130 5.81 -4.72 -8.30
N LYS A 131 7.14 -4.69 -8.42
CA LYS A 131 8.05 -4.11 -7.41
C LYS A 131 7.80 -2.62 -7.15
N ILE A 132 7.17 -1.90 -8.07
CA ILE A 132 6.83 -0.49 -7.92
C ILE A 132 5.47 -0.31 -7.21
N THR A 133 4.65 -1.36 -7.15
CA THR A 133 3.30 -1.28 -6.58
C THR A 133 3.31 -1.51 -5.07
N VAL A 134 2.57 -0.66 -4.34
CA VAL A 134 2.41 -0.79 -2.88
C VAL A 134 1.69 -2.07 -2.50
N SER A 135 0.66 -2.45 -3.28
CA SER A 135 -0.17 -3.62 -3.00
C SER A 135 0.61 -4.92 -3.04
N ARG A 136 1.64 -5.04 -3.89
CA ARG A 136 2.53 -6.19 -3.92
C ARG A 136 3.23 -6.39 -2.57
N TRP A 137 3.92 -5.36 -2.09
CA TRP A 137 4.66 -5.42 -0.83
C TRP A 137 3.74 -5.58 0.38
N SER A 138 2.55 -4.97 0.33
CA SER A 138 1.53 -5.16 1.35
C SER A 138 1.05 -6.61 1.44
N MET A 139 0.78 -7.24 0.30
CA MET A 139 0.39 -8.65 0.24
C MET A 139 1.50 -9.57 0.72
N GLU A 140 2.74 -9.25 0.39
CA GLU A 140 3.91 -10.01 0.83
C GLU A 140 4.06 -9.95 2.35
N CYS A 141 3.90 -8.77 2.97
CA CYS A 141 3.90 -8.62 4.43
C CYS A 141 2.76 -9.41 5.10
N LEU A 142 1.53 -9.23 4.62
CA LEU A 142 0.37 -9.89 5.20
C LEU A 142 0.43 -11.39 5.01
N GLY A 143 0.90 -11.86 3.85
CA GLY A 143 1.08 -13.26 3.54
C GLY A 143 2.15 -13.93 4.40
N ASN A 144 3.21 -13.22 4.72
CA ASN A 144 4.25 -13.65 5.65
C ASN A 144 3.67 -13.81 7.07
N THR A 145 2.96 -12.79 7.59
CA THR A 145 2.35 -12.85 8.93
C THR A 145 1.27 -13.92 9.02
N ALA A 146 0.45 -14.08 7.97
CA ALA A 146 -0.64 -15.06 7.92
C ALA A 146 -0.16 -16.49 7.58
N ASP A 147 1.13 -16.66 7.25
CA ASP A 147 1.71 -17.95 6.85
C ASP A 147 0.95 -18.61 5.69
N LEU A 148 0.78 -17.86 4.59
CA LEU A 148 -0.03 -18.31 3.46
C LEU A 148 0.47 -19.62 2.83
N ASN A 149 1.78 -19.91 2.93
CA ASN A 149 2.35 -21.15 2.44
C ASN A 149 2.00 -22.38 3.31
N ALA A 150 1.57 -22.17 4.57
CA ALA A 150 1.16 -23.23 5.49
C ALA A 150 -0.36 -23.41 5.56
N LEU A 151 -1.12 -22.83 4.62
CA LEU A 151 -2.57 -23.02 4.57
C LEU A 151 -2.93 -24.51 4.41
N PRO A 152 -4.02 -24.97 5.07
CA PRO A 152 -4.43 -26.37 5.01
C PRO A 152 -4.74 -26.78 3.57
N TYR A 153 -4.43 -28.05 3.27
CA TYR A 153 -4.77 -28.64 2.00
C TYR A 153 -6.29 -28.63 1.78
N LYS A 154 -6.71 -28.35 0.54
CA LYS A 154 -8.09 -28.50 0.14
C LYS A 154 -8.32 -29.97 -0.25
N GLU A 155 -9.30 -30.61 0.40
CA GLU A 155 -9.71 -31.96 0.03
C GLU A 155 -10.62 -31.88 -1.19
N ILE A 156 -10.21 -32.49 -2.29
CA ILE A 156 -11.01 -32.63 -3.50
C ILE A 156 -11.29 -34.11 -3.70
N GLU A 157 -12.56 -34.44 -3.84
CA GLU A 157 -13.00 -35.80 -4.16
C GLU A 157 -12.71 -36.03 -5.66
N THR A 158 -11.84 -36.98 -5.93
CA THR A 158 -11.52 -37.41 -7.30
C THR A 158 -12.68 -38.22 -7.87
N GLU A 159 -12.83 -38.28 -9.20
CA GLU A 159 -13.84 -39.07 -9.89
C GLU A 159 -13.86 -40.59 -9.44
N THR A 160 -12.78 -41.05 -8.85
CA THR A 160 -12.61 -42.39 -8.27
C THR A 160 -13.09 -42.50 -6.82
N GLY A 161 -13.60 -41.39 -6.20
CA GLY A 161 -14.06 -41.39 -4.78
C GLY A 161 -12.91 -41.31 -3.77
N GLU A 162 -11.68 -41.09 -4.18
CA GLU A 162 -10.54 -40.85 -3.29
C GLU A 162 -10.40 -39.36 -2.94
N LEU A 163 -10.23 -39.08 -1.63
CA LEU A 163 -9.96 -37.72 -1.15
C LEU A 163 -8.49 -37.37 -1.39
N MET A 164 -8.22 -36.57 -2.41
CA MET A 164 -6.88 -36.07 -2.69
C MET A 164 -6.67 -34.73 -1.98
N LYS A 165 -5.62 -34.64 -1.18
CA LYS A 165 -5.20 -33.38 -0.52
C LYS A 165 -4.34 -32.57 -1.49
N ILE A 166 -4.93 -31.52 -2.05
CA ILE A 166 -4.21 -30.57 -2.91
C ILE A 166 -3.89 -29.33 -2.10
N PRO A 167 -2.67 -28.75 -2.21
CA PRO A 167 -2.35 -27.47 -1.58
C PRO A 167 -3.39 -26.44 -1.98
N ALA A 168 -3.95 -25.72 -1.01
CA ALA A 168 -4.97 -24.68 -1.27
C ALA A 168 -4.42 -23.56 -2.17
N LYS A 169 -3.10 -23.37 -2.14
CA LYS A 169 -2.35 -22.44 -3.00
C LYS A 169 -0.97 -23.04 -3.32
N PRO A 170 -0.42 -22.88 -4.54
CA PRO A 170 0.95 -23.25 -4.82
C PRO A 170 1.92 -22.48 -3.91
N TYR A 171 3.02 -23.13 -3.54
CA TYR A 171 4.08 -22.49 -2.77
C TYR A 171 4.66 -21.30 -3.55
N GLU A 172 4.78 -20.16 -2.87
CA GLU A 172 5.35 -18.96 -3.46
C GLU A 172 6.48 -18.42 -2.57
N ASP A 173 7.66 -18.25 -3.14
CA ASP A 173 8.88 -17.82 -2.43
C ASP A 173 8.74 -16.46 -1.72
N PHE A 174 7.85 -15.60 -2.18
CA PHE A 174 7.62 -14.29 -1.56
C PHE A 174 6.72 -14.32 -0.31
N PHE A 175 6.11 -15.46 0.03
CA PHE A 175 5.38 -15.64 1.29
C PHE A 175 6.16 -16.44 2.33
N VAL A 176 7.48 -16.44 2.24
CA VAL A 176 8.33 -17.10 3.24
C VAL A 176 8.22 -16.41 4.58
N ARG A 177 7.80 -17.18 5.60
CA ARG A 177 7.63 -16.69 6.96
C ARG A 177 8.96 -16.56 7.68
N THR A 178 9.62 -15.42 7.53
CA THR A 178 10.88 -15.08 8.20
C THR A 178 10.83 -13.66 8.73
N SER A 179 11.34 -13.44 9.93
CA SER A 179 11.40 -12.11 10.54
C SER A 179 12.25 -11.13 9.71
N GLU A 180 13.36 -11.60 9.15
CA GLU A 180 14.22 -10.79 8.28
C GLU A 180 13.49 -10.33 7.01
N HIS A 181 12.73 -11.22 6.39
CA HIS A 181 11.94 -10.91 5.21
C HIS A 181 10.86 -9.85 5.49
N LEU A 182 10.19 -9.96 6.65
CA LEU A 182 9.16 -9.00 7.05
C LEU A 182 9.75 -7.61 7.32
N TRP A 183 10.91 -7.52 7.97
CA TRP A 183 11.62 -6.25 8.16
C TRP A 183 12.02 -5.61 6.83
N HIS A 184 12.52 -6.40 5.90
CA HIS A 184 12.90 -5.93 4.57
C HIS A 184 11.71 -5.36 3.80
N THR A 185 10.57 -6.04 3.81
CA THR A 185 9.35 -5.59 3.12
C THR A 185 8.75 -4.33 3.76
N TRP A 186 8.77 -4.19 5.10
CA TRP A 186 8.37 -2.95 5.77
C TRP A 186 9.28 -1.78 5.42
N LEU A 187 10.59 -2.02 5.34
CA LEU A 187 11.56 -1.00 4.92
C LEU A 187 11.27 -0.53 3.49
N ILE A 188 10.93 -1.43 2.58
CA ILE A 188 10.56 -1.06 1.21
C ILE A 188 9.30 -0.20 1.19
N LEU A 189 8.23 -0.56 1.92
CA LEU A 189 7.03 0.25 2.02
C LEU A 189 7.33 1.66 2.57
N PHE A 190 8.17 1.75 3.58
CA PHE A 190 8.63 3.03 4.13
C PHE A 190 9.43 3.85 3.12
N LEU A 191 10.33 3.22 2.37
CA LEU A 191 11.09 3.89 1.31
C LEU A 191 10.18 4.38 0.17
N ILE A 192 9.20 3.60 -0.26
CA ILE A 192 8.21 4.03 -1.25
C ILE A 192 7.50 5.30 -0.76
N MET A 193 7.08 5.32 0.50
CA MET A 193 6.44 6.49 1.11
C MET A 193 7.35 7.73 1.05
N LEU A 194 8.64 7.61 1.43
CA LEU A 194 9.59 8.71 1.39
C LEU A 194 9.86 9.20 -0.04
N ILE A 195 10.08 8.28 -0.97
CA ILE A 195 10.29 8.60 -2.39
C ILE A 195 9.09 9.36 -2.94
N CYS A 196 7.88 8.93 -2.63
CA CYS A 196 6.65 9.63 -3.02
C CYS A 196 6.61 11.06 -2.50
N GLY A 197 7.04 11.32 -1.27
CA GLY A 197 7.13 12.66 -0.69
C GLY A 197 8.14 13.56 -1.41
N VAL A 198 9.31 13.03 -1.71
CA VAL A 198 10.34 13.74 -2.45
C VAL A 198 9.86 14.07 -3.87
N VAL A 199 9.29 13.08 -4.58
CA VAL A 199 8.74 13.26 -5.93
C VAL A 199 7.63 14.31 -5.93
N SER A 200 6.69 14.26 -4.99
CA SER A 200 5.63 15.28 -4.85
C SER A 200 6.22 16.68 -4.69
N THR A 201 7.27 16.83 -3.87
CA THR A 201 7.95 18.12 -3.66
C THR A 201 8.64 18.61 -4.94
N ILE A 202 9.29 17.72 -5.68
CA ILE A 202 9.97 18.04 -6.95
C ILE A 202 8.95 18.47 -8.01
N VAL A 203 7.85 17.74 -8.14
CA VAL A 203 6.76 18.05 -9.08
C VAL A 203 6.19 19.43 -8.79
N LEU A 204 5.96 19.76 -7.52
CA LEU A 204 5.44 21.07 -7.12
C LEU A 204 6.40 22.23 -7.37
N ARG A 205 7.71 22.01 -7.43
CA ARG A 205 8.67 23.07 -7.84
C ARG A 205 8.41 23.63 -9.24
N ASN A 206 7.80 22.83 -10.12
CA ASN A 206 7.46 23.26 -11.46
C ASN A 206 6.21 24.17 -11.53
N LEU A 207 5.53 24.41 -10.39
CA LEU A 207 4.39 25.33 -10.30
C LEU A 207 4.68 26.74 -10.79
N LYS A 208 5.92 27.24 -10.64
CA LYS A 208 6.34 28.56 -11.19
C LYS A 208 6.30 28.62 -12.72
N LYS A 209 6.53 27.48 -13.38
CA LYS A 209 6.54 27.39 -14.84
C LYS A 209 5.13 27.24 -15.44
N ASP A 210 4.15 26.98 -14.60
CA ASP A 210 2.77 26.77 -15.01
C ASP A 210 2.13 28.14 -15.34
N LYS A 211 2.30 28.58 -16.59
CA LYS A 211 1.66 29.78 -17.14
C LYS A 211 0.17 29.41 -17.34
N ARG A 212 -0.68 29.82 -16.39
CA ARG A 212 -2.14 29.86 -16.26
C ARG A 212 -2.70 28.91 -15.22
#